data_6c5fdf2f9a796ef0d1f4ef137fa7271b
#
_entry.id   6c5fdf2f9a796ef0d1f4ef137fa7271b
#
_cell.length_a   1.000
_cell.length_b   1.000
_cell.length_c   1.000
_cell.angle_alpha   90.00
_cell.angle_beta   90.00
_cell.angle_gamma   90.00
#
_symmetry.space_group_name_H-M   'P 1'
#
loop_
_entity.id
_entity.type
_entity.pdbx_description
1 polymer ?
#
loop_
_entity_poly.entity_id
_entity_poly.type
_entity_poly.pdbx_seq_one_letter_code
_entity_poly.pdbx_strand_id
1 'polypeptide(L)'
;MAEKDIAEKNLEALNDVFADIVNVLLFKGEQIIQENELEADTTKSMFKADGKIHEQERDISKFCRNDEIRIAILGFENQTVQDYKMPLRMISYDGASYKKQLLDEKVEKNFPVATLVLYFGTKNRWTAPKNLCACFEIPKELKPFVSDYQINVFEIAWLDDDSIEKFQSDFKIVAKYFQTKRLNEDYEGSKEKIKHVDETLKMLSVLTGDDSFEKVYNESNFSKKGGVTMCEVVDKIINKGRFEGKQEVIRNLIESNVGSLEQIAAWVKLPVEEVQKIAEKVPVRG
;
A
#
# COMPACT_ATOMS: atom_id res chain seq x y z
N MET A 1 -9.27 -10.17 5.12
CA MET A 1 -7.93 -10.54 4.66
C MET A 1 -7.87 -10.57 3.14
N ALA A 2 -8.73 -11.30 2.43
CA ALA A 2 -8.67 -11.42 0.97
C ALA A 2 -8.85 -10.11 0.16
N GLU A 3 -9.68 -9.17 0.59
CA GLU A 3 -9.90 -7.91 -0.14
C GLU A 3 -8.72 -6.94 -0.02
N LYS A 4 -8.02 -6.95 1.11
CA LYS A 4 -6.81 -6.15 1.33
C LYS A 4 -5.67 -6.59 0.40
N ASP A 5 -5.41 -7.90 0.35
CA ASP A 5 -4.37 -8.48 -0.51
C ASP A 5 -4.57 -8.17 -2.01
N ILE A 6 -5.84 -8.07 -2.46
CA ILE A 6 -6.16 -7.83 -3.87
C ILE A 6 -5.90 -6.37 -4.27
N ALA A 7 -6.17 -5.42 -3.38
CA ALA A 7 -6.04 -3.99 -3.68
C ALA A 7 -4.57 -3.52 -3.73
N GLU A 8 -3.74 -4.01 -2.80
CA GLU A 8 -2.29 -3.73 -2.80
C GLU A 8 -1.61 -4.31 -4.04
N LYS A 9 -1.98 -5.54 -4.39
CA LYS A 9 -1.47 -6.23 -5.58
C LYS A 9 -1.79 -5.50 -6.89
N ASN A 10 -2.80 -4.65 -6.94
CA ASN A 10 -3.22 -4.03 -8.18
C ASN A 10 -2.31 -2.88 -8.63
N LEU A 11 -1.96 -1.94 -7.77
CA LEU A 11 -1.10 -0.81 -8.17
C LEU A 11 0.34 -1.27 -8.47
N GLU A 12 0.96 -1.99 -7.57
CA GLU A 12 2.33 -2.49 -7.73
C GLU A 12 2.47 -3.53 -8.85
N ALA A 13 1.35 -4.16 -9.27
CA ALA A 13 1.33 -5.10 -10.39
C ALA A 13 1.37 -4.42 -11.77
N LEU A 14 1.11 -3.12 -11.84
CA LEU A 14 1.25 -2.36 -13.09
C LEU A 14 2.74 -2.23 -13.45
N ASN A 15 3.08 -2.47 -14.71
CA ASN A 15 4.47 -2.55 -15.12
C ASN A 15 5.25 -1.23 -14.92
N ASP A 16 4.61 -0.11 -15.21
CA ASP A 16 5.19 1.22 -15.01
C ASP A 16 5.45 1.51 -13.51
N VAL A 17 4.51 1.15 -12.65
CA VAL A 17 4.65 1.32 -11.19
C VAL A 17 5.71 0.37 -10.63
N PHE A 18 5.68 -0.89 -11.05
CA PHE A 18 6.66 -1.89 -10.62
C PHE A 18 8.10 -1.48 -11.01
N ALA A 19 8.31 -1.12 -12.29
CA ALA A 19 9.61 -0.67 -12.77
C ALA A 19 10.10 0.56 -12.01
N ASP A 20 9.24 1.53 -11.76
CA ASP A 20 9.55 2.74 -11.02
C ASP A 20 9.97 2.46 -9.57
N ILE A 21 9.21 1.62 -8.85
CA ILE A 21 9.57 1.19 -7.49
C ILE A 21 10.96 0.57 -7.46
N VAL A 22 11.22 -0.36 -8.37
CA VAL A 22 12.52 -1.05 -8.45
C VAL A 22 13.65 -0.08 -8.80
N ASN A 23 13.43 0.79 -9.80
CA ASN A 23 14.42 1.78 -10.23
C ASN A 23 14.78 2.76 -9.11
N VAL A 24 13.79 3.25 -8.38
CA VAL A 24 14.06 4.19 -7.28
C VAL A 24 14.72 3.49 -6.10
N LEU A 25 14.21 2.34 -5.67
CA LEU A 25 14.65 1.70 -4.44
C LEU A 25 15.98 0.94 -4.61
N LEU A 26 16.20 0.25 -5.72
CA LEU A 26 17.44 -0.49 -5.96
C LEU A 26 18.49 0.35 -6.68
N PHE A 27 18.09 1.14 -7.66
CA PHE A 27 18.99 1.85 -8.58
C PHE A 27 19.03 3.37 -8.36
N LYS A 28 18.47 3.86 -7.23
CA LYS A 28 18.50 5.29 -6.84
C LYS A 28 17.89 6.24 -7.88
N GLY A 29 16.94 5.74 -8.67
CA GLY A 29 16.23 6.48 -9.71
C GLY A 29 16.83 6.33 -11.12
N GLU A 30 17.93 5.59 -11.29
CA GLU A 30 18.40 5.20 -12.61
C GLU A 30 17.39 4.26 -13.26
N GLN A 31 17.04 4.53 -14.51
CA GLN A 31 16.01 3.80 -15.26
C GLN A 31 16.59 2.51 -15.87
N ILE A 32 16.94 1.57 -15.02
CA ILE A 32 17.53 0.27 -15.41
C ILE A 32 16.43 -0.68 -15.90
N ILE A 33 15.36 -0.80 -15.13
CA ILE A 33 14.23 -1.68 -15.47
C ILE A 33 13.22 -0.91 -16.30
N GLN A 34 12.88 -1.41 -17.49
CA GLN A 34 11.89 -0.83 -18.37
C GLN A 34 10.55 -1.57 -18.26
N GLU A 35 9.43 -0.83 -18.28
CA GLU A 35 8.09 -1.42 -18.13
C GLU A 35 7.73 -2.46 -19.21
N ASN A 36 8.24 -2.27 -20.43
CA ASN A 36 8.00 -3.18 -21.56
C ASN A 36 8.84 -4.46 -21.53
N GLU A 37 9.81 -4.56 -20.63
CA GLU A 37 10.67 -5.73 -20.42
C GLU A 37 10.12 -6.65 -19.33
N LEU A 38 9.11 -6.19 -18.59
CA LEU A 38 8.52 -6.91 -17.47
C LEU A 38 7.42 -7.87 -17.92
N GLU A 39 7.60 -9.13 -17.57
CA GLU A 39 6.59 -10.18 -17.73
C GLU A 39 6.05 -10.61 -16.38
N ALA A 40 4.73 -10.82 -16.31
CA ALA A 40 4.12 -11.37 -15.10
C ALA A 40 4.65 -12.79 -14.85
N ASP A 41 5.04 -13.04 -13.61
CA ASP A 41 5.49 -14.34 -13.16
C ASP A 41 4.53 -14.93 -12.13
N THR A 42 4.63 -16.24 -11.91
CA THR A 42 3.82 -16.93 -10.91
C THR A 42 4.23 -16.52 -9.51
N THR A 43 3.28 -15.97 -8.74
CA THR A 43 3.49 -15.60 -7.33
C THR A 43 3.38 -16.78 -6.38
N LYS A 44 2.77 -17.89 -6.86
CA LYS A 44 2.44 -19.05 -6.03
C LYS A 44 3.51 -20.13 -6.09
N SER A 45 3.91 -20.60 -4.92
CA SER A 45 4.76 -21.76 -4.73
C SER A 45 4.05 -22.78 -3.86
N MET A 46 4.01 -24.05 -4.30
CA MET A 46 3.41 -25.14 -3.53
C MET A 46 4.49 -26.08 -3.01
N PHE A 47 4.38 -26.48 -1.75
CA PHE A 47 5.21 -27.52 -1.17
C PHE A 47 4.38 -28.48 -0.34
N LYS A 48 4.82 -29.74 -0.23
CA LYS A 48 4.15 -30.76 0.55
C LYS A 48 4.88 -30.95 1.88
N ALA A 49 4.17 -30.70 2.98
CA ALA A 49 4.63 -30.98 4.32
C ALA A 49 3.50 -31.65 5.13
N ASP A 50 3.83 -32.54 6.05
CA ASP A 50 2.88 -33.28 6.91
C ASP A 50 1.71 -33.92 6.16
N GLY A 51 1.98 -34.43 4.95
CA GLY A 51 0.96 -35.04 4.08
C GLY A 51 -0.01 -34.07 3.42
N LYS A 52 0.15 -32.75 3.65
CA LYS A 52 -0.68 -31.69 3.06
C LYS A 52 0.10 -30.85 2.07
N ILE A 53 -0.61 -30.29 1.09
CA ILE A 53 -0.05 -29.29 0.17
C ILE A 53 -0.20 -27.93 0.87
N HIS A 54 0.92 -27.23 1.03
CA HIS A 54 0.97 -25.87 1.50
C HIS A 54 1.26 -24.95 0.32
N GLU A 55 0.50 -23.87 0.24
CA GLU A 55 0.69 -22.82 -0.74
C GLU A 55 1.44 -21.65 -0.08
N GLN A 56 2.48 -21.16 -0.73
CA GLN A 56 3.14 -19.91 -0.39
C GLN A 56 2.90 -18.94 -1.53
N GLU A 57 2.44 -17.75 -1.21
CA GLU A 57 2.17 -16.70 -2.20
C GLU A 57 3.02 -15.48 -1.89
N ARG A 58 3.65 -14.92 -2.92
CA ARG A 58 4.23 -13.58 -2.93
C ARG A 58 3.17 -12.59 -3.39
N ASP A 59 3.32 -11.32 -2.98
CA ASP A 59 2.37 -10.32 -3.42
C ASP A 59 2.49 -10.11 -4.92
N ILE A 60 3.68 -9.79 -5.43
CA ILE A 60 3.94 -9.59 -6.84
C ILE A 60 5.30 -10.15 -7.22
N SER A 61 5.37 -10.78 -8.38
CA SER A 61 6.63 -11.23 -8.97
C SER A 61 6.61 -10.97 -10.47
N LYS A 62 7.70 -10.41 -11.00
CA LYS A 62 7.91 -10.18 -12.42
C LYS A 62 9.29 -10.68 -12.85
N PHE A 63 9.36 -11.16 -14.08
CA PHE A 63 10.61 -11.48 -14.74
C PHE A 63 11.00 -10.32 -15.67
N CYS A 64 12.23 -9.82 -15.51
CA CYS A 64 12.81 -8.86 -16.42
C CYS A 64 13.61 -9.62 -17.48
N ARG A 65 13.16 -9.55 -18.72
CA ARG A 65 13.68 -10.38 -19.81
C ARG A 65 15.11 -9.98 -20.19
N ASN A 66 15.41 -8.70 -20.29
CA ASN A 66 16.72 -8.24 -20.77
C ASN A 66 17.83 -8.49 -19.75
N ASP A 67 17.54 -8.34 -18.46
CA ASP A 67 18.49 -8.55 -17.38
C ASP A 67 18.51 -10.01 -16.89
N GLU A 68 17.63 -10.86 -17.44
CA GLU A 68 17.45 -12.25 -17.02
C GLU A 68 17.38 -12.38 -15.48
N ILE A 69 16.58 -11.53 -14.84
CA ILE A 69 16.40 -11.51 -13.39
C ILE A 69 14.93 -11.60 -13.03
N ARG A 70 14.62 -12.34 -11.97
CA ARG A 70 13.30 -12.29 -11.32
C ARG A 70 13.33 -11.29 -10.19
N ILE A 71 12.41 -10.33 -10.24
CA ILE A 71 12.23 -9.35 -9.18
C ILE A 71 10.85 -9.60 -8.54
N ALA A 72 10.83 -9.70 -7.23
CA ALA A 72 9.61 -9.83 -6.47
C ALA A 72 9.47 -8.67 -5.48
N ILE A 73 8.26 -8.16 -5.35
CA ILE A 73 7.91 -7.19 -4.32
C ILE A 73 7.00 -7.90 -3.32
N LEU A 74 7.33 -7.76 -2.05
CA LEU A 74 6.47 -8.10 -0.94
C LEU A 74 6.07 -6.80 -0.25
N GLY A 75 4.87 -6.33 -0.56
CA GLY A 75 4.25 -5.23 0.14
C GLY A 75 3.69 -5.73 1.47
N PHE A 76 3.89 -4.98 2.54
CA PHE A 76 3.32 -5.34 3.82
C PHE A 76 1.94 -4.76 3.98
N GLU A 77 0.98 -5.65 4.13
CA GLU A 77 -0.29 -5.34 4.75
C GLU A 77 -0.07 -4.53 6.02
N ASN A 78 -0.49 -3.27 6.01
CA ASN A 78 -0.88 -2.45 7.17
C ASN A 78 -0.19 -2.82 8.49
N GLN A 79 1.12 -3.09 8.46
CA GLN A 79 1.80 -3.58 9.63
C GLN A 79 2.37 -2.44 10.44
N THR A 80 1.63 -2.09 11.47
CA THR A 80 2.18 -1.50 12.69
C THR A 80 3.07 -2.49 13.44
N VAL A 81 3.07 -3.77 13.06
CA VAL A 81 3.83 -4.86 13.70
C VAL A 81 4.81 -5.44 12.69
N GLN A 82 6.10 -5.39 13.02
CA GLN A 82 7.18 -5.94 12.20
C GLN A 82 7.21 -7.48 12.33
N ASP A 83 7.47 -8.16 11.22
CA ASP A 83 7.62 -9.61 11.23
C ASP A 83 9.09 -9.99 11.53
N TYR A 84 9.33 -10.48 12.73
CA TYR A 84 10.66 -10.94 13.19
C TYR A 84 11.15 -12.20 12.44
N LYS A 85 10.28 -12.90 11.73
CA LYS A 85 10.59 -14.07 10.91
C LYS A 85 10.73 -13.74 9.42
N MET A 86 10.79 -12.46 9.06
CA MET A 86 10.87 -12.04 7.66
C MET A 86 12.02 -12.68 6.88
N PRO A 87 13.26 -12.77 7.39
CA PRO A 87 14.34 -13.46 6.67
C PRO A 87 14.01 -14.94 6.39
N LEU A 88 13.33 -15.64 7.30
CA LEU A 88 12.90 -17.02 7.07
C LEU A 88 11.84 -17.12 5.96
N ARG A 89 10.91 -16.18 5.89
CA ARG A 89 9.91 -16.13 4.82
C ARG A 89 10.58 -15.84 3.48
N MET A 90 11.47 -14.86 3.42
CA MET A 90 12.14 -14.47 2.18
C MET A 90 13.00 -15.58 1.61
N ILE A 91 13.86 -16.20 2.42
CA ILE A 91 14.67 -17.32 1.94
C ILE A 91 13.81 -18.50 1.46
N SER A 92 12.66 -18.73 2.10
CA SER A 92 11.72 -19.76 1.68
C SER A 92 11.11 -19.46 0.30
N TYR A 93 10.72 -18.21 0.04
CA TYR A 93 10.19 -17.79 -1.25
C TYR A 93 11.25 -17.82 -2.36
N ASP A 94 12.43 -17.27 -2.09
CA ASP A 94 13.51 -17.25 -3.07
C ASP A 94 14.02 -18.67 -3.36
N GLY A 95 14.12 -19.50 -2.31
CA GLY A 95 14.46 -20.92 -2.46
C GLY A 95 13.43 -21.69 -3.30
N ALA A 96 12.14 -21.40 -3.14
CA ALA A 96 11.11 -21.99 -4.00
C ALA A 96 11.24 -21.56 -5.46
N SER A 97 11.64 -20.29 -5.71
CA SER A 97 11.91 -19.80 -7.07
C SER A 97 13.11 -20.48 -7.71
N TYR A 98 14.21 -20.64 -6.96
CA TYR A 98 15.37 -21.39 -7.44
C TYR A 98 15.04 -22.87 -7.67
N LYS A 99 14.27 -23.48 -6.76
CA LYS A 99 13.84 -24.88 -6.95
C LYS A 99 13.01 -25.05 -8.21
N LYS A 100 12.13 -24.09 -8.52
CA LYS A 100 11.35 -24.12 -9.77
C LYS A 100 12.24 -24.11 -10.99
N GLN A 101 13.30 -23.28 -11.01
CA GLN A 101 14.25 -23.23 -12.11
C GLN A 101 15.01 -24.55 -12.28
N LEU A 102 15.34 -25.24 -11.19
CA LEU A 102 16.02 -26.55 -11.23
C LEU A 102 15.15 -27.67 -11.75
N LEU A 103 13.83 -27.54 -11.63
CA LEU A 103 12.86 -28.57 -12.04
C LEU A 103 12.27 -28.31 -13.43
N ASP A 104 12.45 -27.13 -13.99
CA ASP A 104 11.92 -26.76 -15.30
C ASP A 104 12.98 -27.04 -16.38
N GLU A 105 12.82 -28.14 -17.12
CA GLU A 105 13.70 -28.57 -18.21
C GLU A 105 13.81 -27.56 -19.37
N LYS A 106 12.91 -26.55 -19.40
CA LYS A 106 12.94 -25.46 -20.40
C LYS A 106 13.82 -24.30 -20.02
N VAL A 107 14.30 -24.25 -18.78
CA VAL A 107 15.19 -23.20 -18.30
C VAL A 107 16.61 -23.53 -18.73
N GLU A 108 17.06 -22.96 -19.84
CA GLU A 108 18.42 -23.15 -20.36
C GLU A 108 19.48 -22.47 -19.48
N LYS A 109 19.15 -21.36 -18.84
CA LYS A 109 20.04 -20.57 -17.97
C LYS A 109 19.31 -20.15 -16.70
N ASN A 110 19.92 -20.44 -15.54
CA ASN A 110 19.42 -20.00 -14.26
C ASN A 110 19.58 -18.48 -14.10
N PHE A 111 18.60 -17.85 -13.47
CA PHE A 111 18.58 -16.40 -13.23
C PHE A 111 18.47 -16.09 -11.74
N PRO A 112 19.05 -14.96 -11.29
CA PRO A 112 18.96 -14.53 -9.91
C PRO A 112 17.52 -14.10 -9.54
N VAL A 113 17.25 -14.13 -8.24
CA VAL A 113 15.99 -13.64 -7.66
C VAL A 113 16.32 -12.53 -6.69
N ALA A 114 15.69 -11.38 -6.82
CA ALA A 114 15.78 -10.26 -5.90
C ALA A 114 14.40 -9.96 -5.31
N THR A 115 14.28 -9.98 -3.98
CA THR A 115 13.02 -9.67 -3.31
C THR A 115 13.16 -8.37 -2.50
N LEU A 116 12.21 -7.45 -2.71
CA LEU A 116 12.07 -6.20 -1.99
C LEU A 116 10.95 -6.34 -0.97
N VAL A 117 11.22 -5.88 0.25
CA VAL A 117 10.25 -5.80 1.33
C VAL A 117 9.90 -4.33 1.54
N LEU A 118 8.65 -3.93 1.24
CA LEU A 118 8.20 -2.56 1.42
C LEU A 118 7.53 -2.43 2.81
N TYR A 119 8.06 -1.54 3.64
CA TYR A 119 7.56 -1.29 4.98
C TYR A 119 6.94 0.11 5.07
N PHE A 120 5.64 0.16 5.39
CA PHE A 120 4.85 1.40 5.47
C PHE A 120 4.65 1.92 6.89
N GLY A 121 5.35 1.36 7.88
CA GLY A 121 5.24 1.80 9.28
C GLY A 121 5.65 3.25 9.48
N THR A 122 4.74 4.04 10.08
CA THR A 122 4.95 5.48 10.34
C THR A 122 5.45 5.78 11.75
N LYS A 123 5.19 4.90 12.71
CA LYS A 123 5.51 5.12 14.14
C LYS A 123 6.95 4.76 14.47
N ASN A 124 7.43 3.66 13.95
CA ASN A 124 8.76 3.13 14.25
C ASN A 124 9.46 2.70 12.96
N ARG A 125 10.79 2.85 12.94
CA ARG A 125 11.63 2.26 11.90
C ARG A 125 11.64 0.73 12.02
N TRP A 126 12.06 0.07 10.96
CA TRP A 126 12.25 -1.37 10.99
C TRP A 126 13.39 -1.76 11.96
N THR A 127 13.06 -2.54 12.98
CA THR A 127 13.99 -3.04 14.00
C THR A 127 14.07 -4.56 14.03
N ALA A 128 13.18 -5.26 13.32
CA ALA A 128 13.22 -6.71 13.19
C ALA A 128 14.48 -7.16 12.42
N PRO A 129 14.88 -8.42 12.52
CA PRO A 129 16.02 -8.96 11.80
C PRO A 129 15.97 -8.65 10.29
N LYS A 130 17.12 -8.27 9.72
CA LYS A 130 17.31 -8.11 8.27
C LYS A 130 18.17 -9.22 7.67
N ASN A 131 18.57 -10.19 8.49
CA ASN A 131 19.30 -11.37 8.05
C ASN A 131 18.87 -12.62 8.78
N LEU A 132 19.13 -13.76 8.17
CA LEU A 132 18.68 -15.06 8.66
C LEU A 132 19.32 -15.44 9.99
N CYS A 133 20.62 -15.21 10.14
CA CYS A 133 21.35 -15.54 11.36
C CYS A 133 20.81 -14.81 12.60
N ALA A 134 20.29 -13.61 12.43
CA ALA A 134 19.69 -12.83 13.52
C ALA A 134 18.32 -13.41 13.99
N CYS A 135 17.75 -14.36 13.26
CA CYS A 135 16.51 -15.04 13.66
C CYS A 135 16.76 -16.22 14.63
N PHE A 136 18.04 -16.57 14.91
CA PHE A 136 18.40 -17.75 15.68
C PHE A 136 19.42 -17.47 16.77
N GLU A 137 19.39 -18.30 17.83
CA GLU A 137 20.48 -18.43 18.76
C GLU A 137 21.46 -19.50 18.24
N ILE A 138 22.56 -19.07 17.62
CA ILE A 138 23.53 -19.98 16.99
C ILE A 138 24.69 -20.18 17.96
N PRO A 139 24.99 -21.45 18.38
CA PRO A 139 26.19 -21.77 19.15
C PRO A 139 27.46 -21.30 18.44
N LYS A 140 28.44 -20.81 19.21
CA LYS A 140 29.68 -20.22 18.65
C LYS A 140 30.41 -21.16 17.69
N GLU A 141 30.42 -22.43 18.01
CA GLU A 141 31.10 -23.49 17.27
C GLU A 141 30.44 -23.78 15.94
N LEU A 142 29.12 -23.53 15.82
CA LEU A 142 28.34 -23.75 14.60
C LEU A 142 28.25 -22.50 13.71
N LYS A 143 28.52 -21.33 14.27
CA LYS A 143 28.39 -20.06 13.55
C LYS A 143 29.15 -20.00 12.21
N PRO A 144 30.38 -20.55 12.07
CA PRO A 144 31.08 -20.56 10.79
C PRO A 144 30.44 -21.44 9.70
N PHE A 145 29.54 -22.34 10.08
CA PHE A 145 28.90 -23.31 9.17
C PHE A 145 27.48 -22.93 8.80
N VAL A 146 26.92 -21.86 9.40
CA VAL A 146 25.60 -21.37 9.08
C VAL A 146 25.71 -20.24 8.06
N SER A 147 25.20 -20.47 6.86
CA SER A 147 25.12 -19.42 5.83
C SER A 147 24.11 -18.37 6.21
N ASP A 148 24.48 -17.11 6.06
CA ASP A 148 23.55 -16.00 6.27
C ASP A 148 22.85 -15.62 4.98
N TYR A 149 21.63 -15.06 5.09
CA TYR A 149 20.82 -14.57 4.00
C TYR A 149 20.29 -13.19 4.37
N GLN A 150 20.61 -12.20 3.55
CA GLN A 150 20.19 -10.81 3.76
C GLN A 150 18.89 -10.52 3.01
N ILE A 151 18.00 -9.72 3.62
CA ILE A 151 16.77 -9.23 2.98
C ILE A 151 16.86 -7.73 2.69
N ASN A 152 16.19 -7.28 1.61
CA ASN A 152 16.14 -5.88 1.22
C ASN A 152 14.86 -5.25 1.77
N VAL A 153 14.97 -4.50 2.87
CA VAL A 153 13.83 -3.80 3.50
C VAL A 153 13.91 -2.32 3.18
N PHE A 154 12.86 -1.79 2.56
CA PHE A 154 12.69 -0.38 2.22
C PHE A 154 11.60 0.24 3.08
N GLU A 155 11.96 1.22 3.86
CA GLU A 155 11.09 1.91 4.82
C GLU A 155 10.43 3.10 4.13
N ILE A 156 9.30 2.89 3.46
CA ILE A 156 8.68 3.86 2.54
C ILE A 156 8.33 5.18 3.24
N ALA A 157 7.74 5.13 4.43
CA ALA A 157 7.42 6.33 5.20
C ALA A 157 8.65 7.14 5.66
N TRP A 158 9.86 6.57 5.54
CA TRP A 158 11.11 7.14 6.01
C TRP A 158 12.05 7.55 4.87
N LEU A 159 11.58 7.46 3.62
CA LEU A 159 12.29 8.00 2.47
C LEU A 159 12.42 9.52 2.61
N ASP A 160 13.56 10.06 2.18
CA ASP A 160 13.77 11.50 2.07
C ASP A 160 13.07 12.07 0.83
N ASP A 161 12.94 13.39 0.80
CA ASP A 161 12.28 14.08 -0.32
C ASP A 161 12.99 13.81 -1.64
N ASP A 162 14.32 13.79 -1.67
CA ASP A 162 15.10 13.52 -2.87
C ASP A 162 14.82 12.14 -3.44
N SER A 163 14.60 11.15 -2.60
CA SER A 163 14.22 9.79 -3.01
C SER A 163 12.78 9.74 -3.51
N ILE A 164 11.85 10.40 -2.83
CA ILE A 164 10.44 10.45 -3.22
C ILE A 164 10.26 11.16 -4.56
N GLU A 165 10.99 12.27 -4.78
CA GLU A 165 10.93 13.02 -6.04
C GLU A 165 11.43 12.25 -7.26
N LYS A 166 12.19 11.18 -7.07
CA LYS A 166 12.64 10.29 -8.16
C LYS A 166 11.55 9.37 -8.69
N PHE A 167 10.50 9.10 -7.91
CA PHE A 167 9.37 8.34 -8.43
C PHE A 167 8.65 9.10 -9.54
N GLN A 168 8.37 8.40 -10.63
CA GLN A 168 7.67 8.92 -11.82
C GLN A 168 6.24 8.37 -11.94
N SER A 169 5.92 7.30 -11.20
CA SER A 169 4.60 6.68 -11.15
C SER A 169 3.75 7.20 -10.00
N ASP A 170 2.49 6.74 -9.95
CA ASP A 170 1.57 7.06 -8.86
C ASP A 170 2.03 6.54 -7.48
N PHE A 171 3.04 5.67 -7.43
CA PHE A 171 3.67 5.26 -6.18
C PHE A 171 4.30 6.44 -5.42
N LYS A 172 4.68 7.52 -6.12
CA LYS A 172 5.08 8.81 -5.53
C LYS A 172 4.04 9.34 -4.56
N ILE A 173 2.76 9.25 -4.94
CA ILE A 173 1.63 9.69 -4.11
C ILE A 173 1.57 8.87 -2.82
N VAL A 174 1.72 7.56 -2.94
CA VAL A 174 1.72 6.64 -1.78
C VAL A 174 2.89 6.94 -0.86
N ALA A 175 4.10 7.05 -1.40
CA ALA A 175 5.31 7.33 -0.62
C ALA A 175 5.20 8.68 0.11
N LYS A 176 4.75 9.74 -0.59
CA LYS A 176 4.59 11.08 0.00
C LYS A 176 3.51 11.12 1.08
N TYR A 177 2.39 10.42 0.87
CA TYR A 177 1.34 10.29 1.87
C TYR A 177 1.88 9.69 3.17
N PHE A 178 2.62 8.56 3.09
CA PHE A 178 3.17 7.90 4.28
C PHE A 178 4.28 8.70 4.95
N GLN A 179 5.10 9.41 4.19
CA GLN A 179 6.09 10.36 4.75
C GLN A 179 5.40 11.47 5.55
N THR A 180 4.40 12.14 4.96
CA THR A 180 3.63 13.23 5.59
C THR A 180 2.92 12.73 6.86
N LYS A 181 2.30 11.55 6.79
CA LYS A 181 1.67 10.91 7.95
C LYS A 181 2.67 10.62 9.08
N ARG A 182 3.90 10.20 8.76
CA ARG A 182 4.97 10.00 9.75
C ARG A 182 5.38 11.32 10.40
N LEU A 183 5.44 12.41 9.64
CA LEU A 183 5.80 13.74 10.14
C LEU A 183 4.68 14.40 10.97
N ASN A 184 3.50 13.78 10.99
CA ASN A 184 2.31 14.31 11.66
C ASN A 184 1.83 15.64 11.03
N GLU A 185 2.03 15.76 9.73
CA GLU A 185 1.65 16.92 8.92
C GLU A 185 0.35 16.66 8.17
N ASP A 186 -0.35 17.73 7.79
CA ASP A 186 -1.53 17.63 6.94
C ASP A 186 -1.12 17.29 5.50
N TYR A 187 -1.74 16.25 4.95
CA TYR A 187 -1.49 15.85 3.57
C TYR A 187 -2.40 16.63 2.62
N GLU A 188 -1.83 17.58 1.89
CA GLU A 188 -2.57 18.43 0.95
C GLU A 188 -2.80 17.76 -0.43
N GLY A 189 -2.08 16.68 -0.72
CA GLY A 189 -2.11 16.01 -2.01
C GLY A 189 -1.22 16.67 -3.06
N SER A 190 -1.02 15.96 -4.19
CA SER A 190 -0.31 16.47 -5.37
C SER A 190 -1.29 17.13 -6.36
N LYS A 191 -0.80 18.14 -7.09
CA LYS A 191 -1.50 18.76 -8.23
C LYS A 191 -1.31 17.98 -9.53
N GLU A 192 -0.44 16.99 -9.54
CA GLU A 192 -0.25 16.09 -10.67
C GLU A 192 -1.46 15.19 -10.85
N LYS A 193 -1.76 14.87 -12.12
CA LYS A 193 -2.86 13.93 -12.43
C LYS A 193 -2.46 12.52 -12.09
N ILE A 194 -3.36 11.83 -11.42
CA ILE A 194 -3.21 10.41 -11.11
C ILE A 194 -3.49 9.62 -12.40
N LYS A 195 -2.59 8.73 -12.77
CA LYS A 195 -2.70 7.85 -13.93
C LYS A 195 -3.58 6.64 -13.64
N HIS A 196 -3.37 5.98 -12.50
CA HIS A 196 -4.05 4.78 -12.03
C HIS A 196 -4.91 5.09 -10.80
N VAL A 197 -6.02 5.83 -11.02
CA VAL A 197 -6.81 6.42 -9.94
C VAL A 197 -7.40 5.36 -9.01
N ASP A 198 -8.01 4.32 -9.58
CA ASP A 198 -8.68 3.25 -8.81
C ASP A 198 -7.66 2.51 -7.94
N GLU A 199 -6.58 2.06 -8.54
CA GLU A 199 -5.55 1.28 -7.89
C GLU A 199 -4.84 2.09 -6.80
N THR A 200 -4.53 3.37 -7.07
CA THR A 200 -3.86 4.25 -6.10
C THR A 200 -4.73 4.51 -4.88
N LEU A 201 -6.02 4.84 -5.09
CA LEU A 201 -6.91 5.15 -3.98
C LEU A 201 -7.28 3.90 -3.17
N LYS A 202 -7.43 2.75 -3.82
CA LYS A 202 -7.60 1.46 -3.13
C LYS A 202 -6.39 1.10 -2.29
N MET A 203 -5.18 1.24 -2.84
CA MET A 203 -3.94 1.00 -2.09
C MET A 203 -3.86 1.89 -0.85
N LEU A 204 -4.15 3.19 -0.98
CA LEU A 204 -4.19 4.11 0.17
C LEU A 204 -5.24 3.69 1.20
N SER A 205 -6.48 3.34 0.78
CA SER A 205 -7.52 2.85 1.69
C SER A 205 -7.06 1.65 2.48
N VAL A 206 -6.46 0.69 1.81
CA VAL A 206 -6.02 -0.58 2.40
C VAL A 206 -4.87 -0.37 3.39
N LEU A 207 -3.81 0.31 2.97
CA LEU A 207 -2.61 0.54 3.80
C LEU A 207 -2.90 1.42 5.01
N THR A 208 -3.87 2.33 4.92
CA THR A 208 -4.25 3.22 6.03
C THR A 208 -5.33 2.65 6.92
N GLY A 209 -6.14 1.73 6.41
CA GLY A 209 -7.40 1.29 7.02
C GLY A 209 -8.49 2.37 6.96
N ASP A 210 -8.33 3.40 6.12
CA ASP A 210 -9.28 4.49 5.92
C ASP A 210 -10.00 4.33 4.59
N ASP A 211 -11.28 3.98 4.64
CA ASP A 211 -12.12 3.75 3.47
C ASP A 211 -12.60 5.06 2.78
N SER A 212 -12.22 6.22 3.29
CA SER A 212 -12.59 7.52 2.73
C SER A 212 -12.11 7.69 1.29
N PHE A 213 -10.92 7.18 0.96
CA PHE A 213 -10.35 7.23 -0.39
C PHE A 213 -11.22 6.45 -1.38
N GLU A 214 -11.59 5.22 -1.03
CA GLU A 214 -12.42 4.35 -1.87
C GLU A 214 -13.86 4.88 -1.98
N LYS A 215 -14.44 5.39 -0.88
CA LYS A 215 -15.77 6.02 -0.89
C LYS A 215 -15.82 7.22 -1.81
N VAL A 216 -14.82 8.11 -1.77
CA VAL A 216 -14.73 9.28 -2.64
C VAL A 216 -14.56 8.86 -4.10
N TYR A 217 -13.81 7.81 -4.38
CA TYR A 217 -13.69 7.25 -5.73
C TYR A 217 -15.05 6.77 -6.27
N ASN A 218 -15.75 5.94 -5.50
CA ASN A 218 -17.02 5.34 -5.91
C ASN A 218 -18.15 6.38 -6.08
N GLU A 219 -18.18 7.41 -5.23
CA GLU A 219 -19.20 8.48 -5.28
C GLU A 219 -18.91 9.54 -6.35
N SER A 220 -17.65 9.65 -6.77
CA SER A 220 -17.19 10.66 -7.70
C SER A 220 -16.99 10.04 -9.08
N ASN A 221 -17.72 10.52 -10.11
CA ASN A 221 -17.50 10.07 -11.50
C ASN A 221 -16.13 10.55 -12.04
N PHE A 222 -15.03 10.20 -11.37
CA PHE A 222 -13.68 10.62 -11.78
C PHE A 222 -13.30 10.10 -13.16
N SER A 223 -13.75 8.90 -13.53
CA SER A 223 -13.52 8.29 -14.85
C SER A 223 -14.10 9.09 -16.02
N LYS A 224 -15.05 9.99 -15.76
CA LYS A 224 -15.69 10.85 -16.80
C LYS A 224 -15.04 12.22 -16.95
N LYS A 225 -14.16 12.62 -16.02
CA LYS A 225 -13.47 13.92 -16.05
C LYS A 225 -12.02 13.67 -16.43
N GLY A 226 -11.54 14.10 -17.52
CA GLY A 226 -10.16 14.00 -18.06
C GLY A 226 -8.96 13.97 -17.09
N GLY A 227 -9.03 13.22 -16.02
CA GLY A 227 -8.04 13.00 -14.96
C GLY A 227 -8.39 13.72 -13.65
N VAL A 228 -7.98 13.16 -12.52
CA VAL A 228 -8.13 13.70 -11.17
C VAL A 228 -6.76 13.89 -10.52
N THR A 229 -6.64 14.88 -9.66
CA THR A 229 -5.43 15.13 -8.85
C THR A 229 -5.66 14.67 -7.42
N MET A 230 -4.58 14.40 -6.69
CA MET A 230 -4.71 14.02 -5.28
C MET A 230 -5.22 15.16 -4.40
N CYS A 231 -4.94 16.44 -4.74
CA CYS A 231 -5.57 17.59 -4.08
C CYS A 231 -7.09 17.54 -4.17
N GLU A 232 -7.66 17.25 -5.36
CA GLU A 232 -9.12 17.16 -5.54
C GLU A 232 -9.73 16.01 -4.72
N VAL A 233 -9.02 14.90 -4.56
CA VAL A 233 -9.44 13.78 -3.72
C VAL A 233 -9.44 14.19 -2.26
N VAL A 234 -8.37 14.78 -1.77
CA VAL A 234 -8.23 15.25 -0.38
C VAL A 234 -9.28 16.30 -0.05
N ASP A 235 -9.48 17.29 -0.91
CA ASP A 235 -10.51 18.32 -0.73
C ASP A 235 -11.91 17.71 -0.58
N LYS A 236 -12.22 16.67 -1.37
CA LYS A 236 -13.52 15.97 -1.27
C LYS A 236 -13.63 15.21 0.05
N ILE A 237 -12.58 14.51 0.50
CA ILE A 237 -12.58 13.80 1.79
C ILE A 237 -12.82 14.81 2.92
N ILE A 238 -12.08 15.93 2.94
CA ILE A 238 -12.22 16.98 3.95
C ILE A 238 -13.63 17.58 3.95
N ASN A 239 -14.15 17.94 2.77
CA ASN A 239 -15.49 18.52 2.65
C ASN A 239 -16.58 17.54 3.09
N LYS A 240 -16.44 16.24 2.75
CA LYS A 240 -17.35 15.19 3.21
C LYS A 240 -17.32 15.05 4.72
N GLY A 241 -16.14 14.95 5.33
CA GLY A 241 -15.99 14.87 6.78
C GLY A 241 -16.56 16.09 7.51
N ARG A 242 -16.35 17.30 6.97
CA ARG A 242 -16.98 18.53 7.51
C ARG A 242 -18.50 18.49 7.43
N PHE A 243 -19.04 17.97 6.34
CA PHE A 243 -20.50 17.86 6.18
C PHE A 243 -21.09 16.80 7.12
N GLU A 244 -20.47 15.64 7.24
CA GLU A 244 -20.85 14.57 8.18
C GLU A 244 -20.82 15.06 9.63
N GLY A 245 -19.76 15.78 10.03
CA GLY A 245 -19.68 16.40 11.35
C GLY A 245 -20.78 17.43 11.61
N LYS A 246 -21.15 18.26 10.61
CA LYS A 246 -22.30 19.15 10.72
C LYS A 246 -23.60 18.38 10.87
N GLN A 247 -23.82 17.31 10.12
CA GLN A 247 -25.00 16.46 10.24
C GLN A 247 -25.14 15.87 11.66
N GLU A 248 -24.03 15.42 12.25
CA GLU A 248 -24.03 14.89 13.61
C GLU A 248 -24.41 15.98 14.63
N VAL A 249 -23.86 17.19 14.52
CA VAL A 249 -24.24 18.33 15.38
C VAL A 249 -25.70 18.65 15.22
N ILE A 250 -26.24 18.70 13.99
CA ILE A 250 -27.66 18.95 13.73
C ILE A 250 -28.54 17.89 14.42
N ARG A 251 -28.23 16.60 14.26
CA ARG A 251 -28.97 15.52 14.91
C ARG A 251 -28.97 15.68 16.43
N ASN A 252 -27.81 15.94 17.02
CA ASN A 252 -27.69 16.13 18.48
C ASN A 252 -28.51 17.31 18.98
N LEU A 253 -28.53 18.45 18.25
CA LEU A 253 -29.34 19.63 18.61
C LEU A 253 -30.86 19.34 18.50
N ILE A 254 -31.29 18.62 17.47
CA ILE A 254 -32.70 18.23 17.29
C ILE A 254 -33.12 17.25 18.38
N GLU A 255 -32.33 16.20 18.66
CA GLU A 255 -32.64 15.23 19.71
C GLU A 255 -32.71 15.86 21.11
N SER A 256 -31.93 16.91 21.33
CA SER A 256 -31.89 17.66 22.58
C SER A 256 -32.92 18.77 22.68
N ASN A 257 -33.77 18.94 21.64
CA ASN A 257 -34.74 20.05 21.52
C ASN A 257 -34.12 21.45 21.72
N VAL A 258 -32.90 21.65 21.21
CA VAL A 258 -32.17 22.92 21.32
C VAL A 258 -32.36 23.74 20.04
N GLY A 259 -33.22 24.74 20.10
CA GLY A 259 -33.47 25.69 19.02
C GLY A 259 -34.45 25.20 17.94
N SER A 260 -34.95 26.16 17.14
CA SER A 260 -35.75 25.85 15.94
C SER A 260 -34.84 25.42 14.77
N LEU A 261 -35.45 24.83 13.72
CA LEU A 261 -34.69 24.42 12.51
C LEU A 261 -33.97 25.61 11.87
N GLU A 262 -34.58 26.83 11.90
CA GLU A 262 -33.97 28.05 11.39
C GLU A 262 -32.77 28.48 12.24
N GLN A 263 -32.87 28.36 13.57
CA GLN A 263 -31.78 28.66 14.48
C GLN A 263 -30.61 27.68 14.30
N ILE A 264 -30.92 26.39 14.20
CA ILE A 264 -29.89 25.36 13.94
C ILE A 264 -29.22 25.63 12.59
N ALA A 265 -29.98 25.95 11.54
CA ALA A 265 -29.45 26.28 10.22
C ALA A 265 -28.47 27.48 10.28
N ALA A 266 -28.80 28.52 11.04
CA ALA A 266 -27.93 29.66 11.24
C ALA A 266 -26.63 29.29 11.97
N TRP A 267 -26.70 28.45 13.02
CA TRP A 267 -25.52 28.02 13.79
C TRP A 267 -24.55 27.16 12.99
N VAL A 268 -25.09 26.19 12.18
CA VAL A 268 -24.28 25.29 11.38
C VAL A 268 -23.87 25.87 10.02
N LYS A 269 -24.42 27.04 9.66
CA LYS A 269 -24.23 27.73 8.37
C LYS A 269 -24.60 26.82 7.19
N LEU A 270 -25.82 26.29 7.22
CA LEU A 270 -26.43 25.51 6.14
C LEU A 270 -27.82 26.10 5.80
N PRO A 271 -28.34 25.87 4.57
CA PRO A 271 -29.71 26.20 4.22
C PRO A 271 -30.73 25.46 5.12
N VAL A 272 -31.83 26.09 5.43
CA VAL A 272 -32.90 25.50 6.29
C VAL A 272 -33.42 24.20 5.69
N GLU A 273 -33.57 24.16 4.37
CA GLU A 273 -34.02 22.97 3.63
C GLU A 273 -33.11 21.75 3.81
N GLU A 274 -31.77 21.97 3.95
CA GLU A 274 -30.84 20.88 4.23
C GLU A 274 -30.97 20.39 5.67
N VAL A 275 -31.13 21.29 6.63
CA VAL A 275 -31.35 20.93 8.03
C VAL A 275 -32.65 20.17 8.19
N GLN A 276 -33.72 20.56 7.46
CA GLN A 276 -35.01 19.89 7.47
C GLN A 276 -34.91 18.45 6.93
N LYS A 277 -34.18 18.23 5.83
CA LYS A 277 -33.91 16.88 5.30
C LYS A 277 -33.13 15.97 6.27
N ILE A 278 -32.29 16.56 7.11
CA ILE A 278 -31.57 15.82 8.14
C ILE A 278 -32.53 15.51 9.30
N ALA A 279 -33.36 16.46 9.69
CA ALA A 279 -34.37 16.31 10.74
C ALA A 279 -35.37 15.18 10.45
N GLU A 280 -35.80 15.04 9.20
CA GLU A 280 -36.74 13.97 8.76
C GLU A 280 -36.14 12.55 8.95
N LYS A 281 -34.82 12.43 9.04
CA LYS A 281 -34.12 11.16 9.24
C LYS A 281 -33.82 10.86 10.71
N VAL A 282 -34.09 11.79 11.62
CA VAL A 282 -33.92 11.60 13.08
C VAL A 282 -35.18 10.88 13.60
N PRO A 283 -35.02 9.68 14.21
CA PRO A 283 -36.18 9.01 14.78
C PRO A 283 -36.82 9.86 15.90
N VAL A 284 -38.09 10.17 15.76
CA VAL A 284 -38.86 10.84 16.82
C VAL A 284 -38.92 9.87 18.02
N ARG A 285 -38.20 10.18 19.08
CA ARG A 285 -38.40 9.49 20.36
C ARG A 285 -39.76 9.91 20.88
N GLY A 286 -40.76 8.97 20.76
CA GLY A 286 -42.08 9.11 21.38
C GLY A 286 -42.02 9.03 22.92
#